data_d8d5fd1cec0c30cb089ff82ae7abd0a0
#
_entry.id   d8d5fd1cec0c30cb089ff82ae7abd0a0
#
_cell.length_a   1.000
_cell.length_b   1.000
_cell.length_c   1.000
_cell.angle_alpha   90.00
_cell.angle_beta   90.00
_cell.angle_gamma   90.00
#
_symmetry.space_group_name_H-M   'P 1'
#
loop_
_entity.id
_entity.type
_entity.pdbx_description
1 polymer ?
#
loop_
_entity_poly.entity_id
_entity_poly.type
_entity_poly.pdbx_seq_one_letter_code
_entity_poly.pdbx_strand_id
1 'polypeptide(L)'
;GTGKEETAVPVEKAQEGKAADTRRRKGRQADYETTFLKGMDIPARYGKPVYVRREYHERIAKISVMLTGGKVSLSAYIDNVLAQHFEQYREEIEAAYAGKLENLF
;
A
#
# COMPACT_ATOMS: atom_id res chain seq x y z
N GLY A 1 -10.09 -25.67 -38.53
CA GLY A 1 -8.95 -26.09 -38.19
C GLY A 1 -7.94 -25.24 -37.44
N THR A 2 -7.55 -24.13 -37.99
CA THR A 2 -6.47 -23.32 -37.37
C THR A 2 -6.84 -22.79 -36.01
N GLY A 3 -8.11 -22.52 -35.74
CA GLY A 3 -8.55 -22.04 -34.46
C GLY A 3 -8.37 -23.04 -33.31
N LYS A 4 -8.42 -24.34 -33.58
CA LYS A 4 -8.22 -25.36 -32.56
C LYS A 4 -6.77 -25.47 -32.11
N GLU A 5 -5.85 -25.34 -33.06
CA GLU A 5 -4.42 -25.36 -32.72
C GLU A 5 -4.01 -24.15 -31.91
N GLU A 6 -4.56 -22.99 -32.23
CA GLU A 6 -4.30 -21.76 -31.50
C GLU A 6 -4.84 -21.80 -30.07
N THR A 7 -5.93 -22.53 -29.82
CA THR A 7 -6.50 -22.64 -28.48
C THR A 7 -5.75 -23.59 -27.57
N ALA A 8 -5.14 -24.64 -28.10
CA ALA A 8 -4.43 -25.62 -27.27
C ALA A 8 -3.18 -25.04 -26.61
N VAL A 9 -2.35 -24.36 -27.36
CA VAL A 9 -1.11 -23.74 -26.84
C VAL A 9 -1.39 -22.60 -25.88
N PRO A 10 -2.33 -21.67 -26.18
CA PRO A 10 -2.67 -20.61 -25.25
C PRO A 10 -3.23 -21.07 -23.89
N VAL A 11 -3.88 -22.23 -23.82
CA VAL A 11 -4.44 -22.74 -22.56
C VAL A 11 -3.33 -23.07 -21.57
N GLU A 12 -2.26 -23.72 -22.00
CA GLU A 12 -1.12 -24.01 -21.11
C GLU A 12 -0.42 -22.76 -20.64
N LYS A 13 -0.17 -21.83 -21.56
CA LYS A 13 0.44 -20.54 -21.22
C LYS A 13 -0.44 -19.72 -20.28
N ALA A 14 -1.74 -19.76 -20.46
CA ALA A 14 -2.67 -19.07 -19.60
C ALA A 14 -2.66 -19.64 -18.17
N GLN A 15 -2.55 -20.96 -18.02
CA GLN A 15 -2.46 -21.59 -16.71
C GLN A 15 -1.15 -21.25 -16.01
N GLU A 16 -0.04 -21.25 -16.71
CA GLU A 16 1.25 -20.83 -16.17
C GLU A 16 1.23 -19.36 -15.78
N GLY A 17 0.64 -18.52 -16.61
CA GLY A 17 0.49 -17.09 -16.33
C GLY A 17 -0.39 -16.83 -15.12
N LYS A 18 -1.48 -17.57 -14.95
CA LYS A 18 -2.36 -17.45 -13.80
C LYS A 18 -1.66 -17.84 -12.51
N ALA A 19 -0.87 -18.91 -12.51
CA ALA A 19 -0.11 -19.33 -11.34
C ALA A 19 0.95 -18.30 -10.95
N ALA A 20 1.66 -17.74 -11.92
CA ALA A 20 2.65 -16.69 -11.68
C ALA A 20 2.00 -15.41 -11.18
N ASP A 21 0.87 -15.01 -11.75
CA ASP A 21 0.11 -13.83 -11.33
C ASP A 21 -0.43 -13.99 -9.91
N THR A 22 -0.90 -15.18 -9.55
CA THR A 22 -1.39 -15.48 -8.21
C THR A 22 -0.28 -15.35 -7.19
N ARG A 23 0.91 -15.86 -7.48
CA ARG A 23 2.07 -15.74 -6.60
C ARG A 23 2.51 -14.30 -6.43
N ARG A 24 2.53 -13.51 -7.51
CA ARG A 24 2.88 -12.09 -7.45
C ARG A 24 1.85 -11.31 -6.64
N ARG A 25 0.56 -11.60 -6.80
CA ARG A 25 -0.49 -10.94 -6.03
C ARG A 25 -0.39 -11.26 -4.54
N LYS A 26 -0.10 -12.51 -4.20
CA LYS A 26 0.10 -12.90 -2.80
C LYS A 26 1.30 -12.19 -2.19
N GLY A 27 2.41 -12.08 -2.94
CA GLY A 27 3.59 -11.35 -2.49
C GLY A 27 3.30 -9.86 -2.27
N ARG A 28 2.62 -9.22 -3.20
CA ARG A 28 2.23 -7.81 -3.06
C ARG A 28 1.24 -7.60 -1.93
N GLN A 29 0.31 -8.54 -1.74
CA GLN A 29 -0.63 -8.48 -0.64
C GLN A 29 0.08 -8.60 0.72
N ALA A 30 1.05 -9.50 0.83
CA ALA A 30 1.86 -9.65 2.04
C ALA A 30 2.66 -8.38 2.31
N ASP A 31 3.25 -7.77 1.28
CA ASP A 31 3.98 -6.52 1.40
C ASP A 31 3.06 -5.39 1.87
N TYR A 32 1.85 -5.32 1.31
CA TYR A 32 0.86 -4.34 1.72
C TYR A 32 0.51 -4.50 3.19
N GLU A 33 0.22 -5.71 3.62
CA GLU A 33 -0.17 -6.00 5.00
C GLU A 33 0.96 -5.67 5.97
N THR A 34 2.18 -6.07 5.66
CA THR A 34 3.34 -5.80 6.49
C THR A 34 3.63 -4.31 6.62
N THR A 35 3.45 -3.57 5.53
CA THR A 35 3.75 -2.14 5.48
C THR A 35 2.67 -1.30 6.13
N PHE A 36 1.40 -1.60 5.84
CA PHE A 36 0.29 -0.69 6.16
C PHE A 36 -0.64 -1.18 7.25
N LEU A 37 -0.71 -2.49 7.50
CA LEU A 37 -1.62 -3.05 8.49
C LEU A 37 -0.89 -3.40 9.80
N LYS A 38 -0.20 -2.42 10.34
CA LYS A 38 0.52 -2.54 11.62
C LYS A 38 0.12 -1.40 12.55
N GLY A 39 0.24 -1.65 13.84
CA GLY A 39 -0.09 -0.66 14.85
C GLY A 39 0.88 0.52 14.88
N MET A 40 0.47 1.56 15.55
CA MET A 40 1.22 2.81 15.68
C MET A 40 2.06 2.75 16.96
N ASP A 41 3.34 3.10 16.87
CA ASP A 41 4.25 3.11 18.02
C ASP A 41 3.99 4.30 18.93
N ILE A 42 3.57 5.42 18.36
CA ILE A 42 3.31 6.65 19.09
C ILE A 42 1.80 6.90 19.12
N PRO A 43 1.19 7.12 20.29
CA PRO A 43 -0.23 7.43 20.34
C PRO A 43 -0.61 8.64 19.50
N ALA A 44 -1.74 8.56 18.79
CA ALA A 44 -2.20 9.64 17.91
C ALA A 44 -2.41 10.96 18.66
N ARG A 45 -2.74 10.93 19.95
CA ARG A 45 -2.96 12.11 20.78
C ARG A 45 -1.73 12.99 20.93
N TYR A 46 -0.54 12.46 20.65
CA TYR A 46 0.70 13.24 20.68
C TYR A 46 0.98 13.93 19.34
N GLY A 47 0.18 13.63 18.31
CA GLY A 47 0.29 14.27 17.02
C GLY A 47 -0.54 15.54 16.94
N LYS A 48 -0.44 16.20 15.79
CA LYS A 48 -1.26 17.36 15.48
C LYS A 48 -2.46 16.95 14.63
N PRO A 49 -3.65 17.51 14.89
CA PRO A 49 -4.83 17.16 14.10
C PRO A 49 -4.76 17.73 12.68
N VAL A 50 -5.31 16.99 11.74
CA VAL A 50 -5.49 17.43 10.37
C VAL A 50 -6.77 16.79 9.83
N TYR A 51 -7.46 17.48 8.93
CA TYR A 51 -8.68 16.94 8.34
C TYR A 51 -8.36 16.04 7.17
N VAL A 52 -9.01 14.89 7.14
CA VAL A 52 -8.90 13.92 6.05
C VAL A 52 -10.18 13.96 5.24
N ARG A 53 -10.06 13.93 3.93
CA ARG A 53 -11.23 13.90 3.04
C ARG A 53 -12.17 12.77 3.45
N ARG A 54 -13.48 13.04 3.45
CA ARG A 54 -14.48 12.07 3.90
C ARG A 54 -14.36 10.71 3.22
N GLU A 55 -14.20 10.68 1.90
CA GLU A 55 -14.12 9.41 1.18
C GLU A 55 -12.90 8.59 1.57
N TYR A 56 -11.77 9.23 1.84
CA TYR A 56 -10.56 8.52 2.31
C TYR A 56 -10.73 8.05 3.74
N HIS A 57 -11.33 8.88 4.56
CA HIS A 57 -11.61 8.51 5.95
C HIS A 57 -12.50 7.27 6.02
N GLU A 58 -13.59 7.26 5.27
CA GLU A 58 -14.52 6.12 5.23
C GLU A 58 -13.84 4.87 4.67
N ARG A 59 -13.03 5.02 3.63
CA ARG A 59 -12.29 3.90 3.04
C ARG A 59 -11.31 3.28 4.02
N ILE A 60 -10.54 4.10 4.72
CA ILE A 60 -9.58 3.64 5.72
C ILE A 60 -10.30 3.01 6.91
N ALA A 61 -11.43 3.58 7.33
CA ALA A 61 -12.22 3.00 8.42
C ALA A 61 -12.70 1.59 8.07
N LYS A 62 -13.15 1.38 6.84
CA LYS A 62 -13.56 0.05 6.36
C LYS A 62 -12.38 -0.91 6.29
N ILE A 63 -11.23 -0.46 5.80
CA ILE A 63 -10.00 -1.27 5.79
C ILE A 63 -9.64 -1.70 7.20
N SER A 64 -9.65 -0.77 8.15
CA SER A 64 -9.33 -1.06 9.54
C SER A 64 -10.24 -2.15 10.10
N VAL A 65 -11.55 -2.00 9.96
CA VAL A 65 -12.51 -2.96 10.50
C VAL A 65 -12.43 -4.31 9.77
N MET A 66 -12.44 -4.28 8.44
CA MET A 66 -12.58 -5.50 7.65
C MET A 66 -11.29 -6.30 7.52
N LEU A 67 -10.15 -5.66 7.51
CA LEU A 67 -8.87 -6.35 7.33
C LEU A 67 -8.09 -6.57 8.62
N THR A 68 -8.36 -5.78 9.66
CA THR A 68 -7.62 -5.90 10.93
C THR A 68 -8.52 -6.10 12.14
N GLY A 69 -9.84 -6.16 11.93
CA GLY A 69 -10.78 -6.26 13.04
C GLY A 69 -10.74 -5.05 13.98
N GLY A 70 -10.30 -3.90 13.47
CA GLY A 70 -10.17 -2.69 14.26
C GLY A 70 -8.87 -2.59 15.05
N LYS A 71 -7.96 -3.55 14.91
CA LYS A 71 -6.68 -3.55 15.65
C LYS A 71 -5.74 -2.45 15.19
N VAL A 72 -5.79 -2.11 13.90
CA VAL A 72 -5.00 -1.02 13.34
C VAL A 72 -5.94 0.16 13.14
N SER A 73 -5.75 1.23 13.91
CA SER A 73 -6.62 2.40 13.85
C SER A 73 -6.45 3.16 12.54
N LEU A 74 -7.40 4.04 12.25
CA LEU A 74 -7.31 4.97 11.13
C LEU A 74 -6.02 5.79 11.20
N SER A 75 -5.69 6.31 12.38
CA SER A 75 -4.46 7.09 12.58
C SER A 75 -3.21 6.27 12.31
N ALA A 76 -3.18 5.02 12.77
CA ALA A 76 -2.04 4.13 12.54
C ALA A 76 -1.87 3.82 11.05
N TYR A 77 -2.98 3.61 10.34
CA TYR A 77 -2.92 3.38 8.89
C TYR A 77 -2.34 4.59 8.16
N ILE A 78 -2.82 5.78 8.48
CA ILE A 78 -2.31 7.03 7.88
C ILE A 78 -0.83 7.21 8.20
N ASP A 79 -0.41 6.94 9.43
CA ASP A 79 0.99 7.00 9.83
C ASP A 79 1.85 6.07 8.97
N ASN A 80 1.38 4.85 8.74
CA ASN A 80 2.09 3.90 7.89
C ASN A 80 2.19 4.36 6.44
N VAL A 81 1.13 4.96 5.91
CA VAL A 81 1.12 5.51 4.55
C VAL A 81 2.15 6.62 4.41
N LEU A 82 2.18 7.54 5.37
CA LEU A 82 3.13 8.66 5.34
C LEU A 82 4.57 8.18 5.49
N ALA A 83 4.82 7.24 6.40
CA ALA A 83 6.15 6.67 6.58
C ALA A 83 6.65 6.01 5.29
N GLN A 84 5.80 5.23 4.65
CA GLN A 84 6.13 4.58 3.38
C GLN A 84 6.38 5.59 2.26
N HIS A 85 5.54 6.63 2.20
CA HIS A 85 5.70 7.69 1.20
C HIS A 85 7.06 8.37 1.34
N PHE A 86 7.43 8.77 2.54
CA PHE A 86 8.71 9.45 2.78
C PHE A 86 9.91 8.54 2.54
N GLU A 87 9.79 7.27 2.85
CA GLU A 87 10.85 6.31 2.54
C GLU A 87 11.02 6.14 1.04
N GLN A 88 9.92 5.97 0.33
CA GLN A 88 9.94 5.73 -1.12
C GLN A 88 10.47 6.93 -1.91
N TYR A 89 10.09 8.14 -1.52
CA TYR A 89 10.41 9.36 -2.27
C TYR A 89 11.42 10.27 -1.57
N ARG A 90 12.15 9.73 -0.59
CA ARG A 90 13.11 10.52 0.18
C ARG A 90 14.13 11.25 -0.69
N GLU A 91 14.75 10.54 -1.63
CA GLU A 91 15.76 11.12 -2.49
C GLU A 91 15.19 12.21 -3.39
N GLU A 92 14.01 11.96 -3.96
CA GLU A 92 13.33 12.93 -4.82
C GLU A 92 12.92 14.17 -4.04
N ILE A 93 12.44 14.00 -2.83
CA ILE A 93 12.05 15.11 -1.96
C ILE A 93 13.27 15.91 -1.54
N GLU A 94 14.36 15.24 -1.15
CA GLU A 94 15.61 15.92 -0.79
C GLU A 94 16.16 16.73 -1.98
N ALA A 95 16.12 16.16 -3.18
CA ALA A 95 16.57 16.84 -4.39
C ALA A 95 15.72 18.07 -4.70
N ALA A 96 14.40 17.97 -4.58
CA ALA A 96 13.50 19.08 -4.79
C ALA A 96 13.65 20.18 -3.73
N TYR A 97 14.06 19.81 -2.53
CA TYR A 97 14.22 20.71 -1.41
C TYR A 97 15.65 21.31 -1.35
N ALA A 98 16.56 20.84 -2.18
CA ALA A 98 17.94 21.29 -2.17
C ALA A 98 18.03 22.79 -2.38
N GLY A 99 18.89 23.44 -1.64
CA GLY A 99 19.06 24.90 -1.70
C GLY A 99 18.06 25.68 -0.87
N LYS A 100 17.17 25.03 -0.16
CA LYS A 100 16.27 25.67 0.79
C LYS A 100 16.99 25.84 2.14
N LEU A 101 16.37 26.64 3.03
CA LEU A 101 17.03 27.05 4.28
C LEU A 101 17.20 25.93 5.30
N GLU A 102 16.40 24.88 5.24
CA GLU A 102 16.44 23.79 6.24
C GLU A 102 16.28 22.42 5.59
N ASN A 103 16.66 21.40 6.33
CA ASN A 103 16.52 20.00 5.90
C ASN A 103 15.19 19.45 6.38
N LEU A 104 14.58 18.56 5.58
CA LEU A 104 13.34 17.89 5.95
C LEU A 104 13.56 16.59 6.72
N PHE A 105 14.67 15.94 6.50
CA PHE A 105 14.97 14.63 7.08
C PHE A 105 16.12 14.66 8.05
#